data_6b25b1875394e9726f3adeb973dab183
#
_entry.id   6b25b1875394e9726f3adeb973dab183
#
_cell.length_a   1.000
_cell.length_b   1.000
_cell.length_c   1.000
_cell.angle_alpha   90.00
_cell.angle_beta   90.00
_cell.angle_gamma   90.00
#
_symmetry.space_group_name_H-M   'P 1'
#
loop_
_entity.id
_entity.type
_entity.pdbx_description
1 polymer ?
#
loop_
_entity_poly.entity_id
_entity_poly.type
_entity_poly.pdbx_seq_one_letter_code
_entity_poly.pdbx_strand_id
1 'polypeptide(L)'
;LNEQFGEPDNPRKRRLKSLFASRSLDWVLNELKNAGLYPGEGEQPEFSSSGEWSRNDFYNGLLVALPSGSLEDTPEYAVASAWRRVVPFLTSPVRITPRGNLRLHPADRCVAERIKVLLRGSRHFSPLSIESCSCRGLPGCRRARAASSLVHRELNGWLEEILHEFGLDDEPVVFRISGCPNGCSRPLFAELAMVGRSEGVYDVFAGGRAQGDR
;
A
#
# COMPACT_ATOMS: atom_id res chain seq x y z
N LEU A 1 -22.86 0.35 8.77
CA LEU A 1 -22.56 -0.28 10.08
C LEU A 1 -22.20 0.77 11.14
N ASN A 2 -21.23 1.65 10.90
CA ASN A 2 -20.79 2.59 11.93
C ASN A 2 -21.82 3.68 12.23
N GLU A 3 -22.61 4.10 11.25
CA GLU A 3 -23.72 5.05 11.45
C GLU A 3 -24.90 4.43 12.20
N GLN A 4 -25.15 3.13 11.98
CA GLN A 4 -26.27 2.42 12.56
C GLN A 4 -25.96 1.83 13.94
N PHE A 5 -24.75 1.34 14.17
CA PHE A 5 -24.36 0.60 15.37
C PHE A 5 -23.20 1.23 16.16
N GLY A 6 -22.58 2.28 15.62
CA GLY A 6 -21.51 3.02 16.28
C GLY A 6 -22.04 4.15 17.18
N GLU A 7 -21.10 4.94 17.67
CA GLU A 7 -21.39 6.20 18.37
C GLU A 7 -20.91 7.38 17.50
N PRO A 8 -21.68 7.79 16.47
CA PRO A 8 -21.25 8.78 15.48
C PRO A 8 -20.96 10.17 16.09
N ASP A 9 -21.68 10.52 17.16
CA ASP A 9 -21.54 11.79 17.86
C ASP A 9 -20.32 11.85 18.80
N ASN A 10 -19.72 10.68 19.09
CA ASN A 10 -18.51 10.60 19.90
C ASN A 10 -17.26 10.63 19.02
N PRO A 11 -16.45 11.72 19.00
CA PRO A 11 -15.28 11.83 18.14
C PRO A 11 -14.23 10.73 18.33
N ARG A 12 -14.20 10.08 19.49
CA ARG A 12 -13.27 8.99 19.82
C ARG A 12 -13.79 7.64 19.34
N LYS A 13 -15.11 7.44 19.27
CA LYS A 13 -15.76 6.15 18.99
C LYS A 13 -16.45 6.08 17.62
N ARG A 14 -16.53 7.18 16.87
CA ARG A 14 -17.18 7.23 15.54
C ARG A 14 -16.45 6.47 14.43
N ARG A 15 -15.31 5.84 14.71
CA ARG A 15 -14.55 5.08 13.71
C ARG A 15 -14.92 3.61 13.74
N LEU A 16 -14.90 2.96 12.58
CA LEU A 16 -15.18 1.54 12.43
C LEU A 16 -14.35 0.65 13.37
N LYS A 17 -13.09 1.02 13.66
CA LYS A 17 -12.24 0.31 14.62
C LYS A 17 -12.84 0.25 16.04
N SER A 18 -13.63 1.23 16.43
CA SER A 18 -14.28 1.24 17.76
C SER A 18 -15.44 0.25 17.80
N LEU A 19 -16.11 0.05 16.66
CA LEU A 19 -17.13 -0.99 16.53
C LEU A 19 -16.48 -2.38 16.62
N PHE A 20 -15.37 -2.62 15.95
CA PHE A 20 -14.61 -3.88 16.05
C PHE A 20 -14.06 -4.15 17.46
N ALA A 21 -13.79 -3.11 18.25
CA ALA A 21 -13.36 -3.28 19.64
C ALA A 21 -14.50 -3.75 20.56
N SER A 22 -15.77 -3.52 20.18
CA SER A 22 -16.97 -3.82 20.99
C SER A 22 -17.80 -5.00 20.44
N ARG A 23 -17.50 -5.46 19.22
CA ARG A 23 -18.25 -6.52 18.54
C ARG A 23 -17.27 -7.55 17.95
N SER A 24 -17.70 -8.82 17.90
CA SER A 24 -16.90 -9.86 17.24
C SER A 24 -16.86 -9.67 15.72
N LEU A 25 -15.83 -10.24 15.07
CA LEU A 25 -15.75 -10.27 13.62
C LEU A 25 -16.96 -10.97 13.00
N ASP A 26 -17.40 -12.09 13.58
CA ASP A 26 -18.56 -12.85 13.09
C ASP A 26 -19.85 -12.00 13.12
N TRP A 27 -20.03 -11.19 14.17
CA TRP A 27 -21.14 -10.26 14.20
C TRP A 27 -21.09 -9.27 13.03
N VAL A 28 -19.91 -8.67 12.76
CA VAL A 28 -19.75 -7.72 11.64
C VAL A 28 -20.02 -8.39 10.30
N LEU A 29 -19.50 -9.60 10.09
CA LEU A 29 -19.73 -10.37 8.87
C LEU A 29 -21.20 -10.70 8.64
N ASN A 30 -21.92 -11.06 9.70
CA ASN A 30 -23.36 -11.32 9.65
C ASN A 30 -24.16 -10.06 9.29
N GLU A 31 -23.82 -8.90 9.87
CA GLU A 31 -24.47 -7.64 9.48
C GLU A 31 -24.21 -7.25 8.04
N LEU A 32 -22.99 -7.50 7.53
CA LEU A 32 -22.66 -7.27 6.12
C LEU A 32 -23.44 -8.21 5.20
N LYS A 33 -23.62 -9.48 5.58
CA LYS A 33 -24.46 -10.45 4.87
C LYS A 33 -25.91 -10.01 4.85
N ASN A 34 -26.47 -9.63 5.99
CA ASN A 34 -27.85 -9.16 6.13
C ASN A 34 -28.11 -7.90 5.30
N ALA A 35 -27.11 -7.03 5.16
CA ALA A 35 -27.18 -5.84 4.33
C ALA A 35 -26.95 -6.11 2.82
N GLY A 36 -26.70 -7.36 2.41
CA GLY A 36 -26.37 -7.72 1.02
C GLY A 36 -25.02 -7.16 0.53
N LEU A 37 -24.14 -6.77 1.46
CA LEU A 37 -22.84 -6.15 1.17
C LEU A 37 -21.68 -7.15 1.22
N TYR A 38 -21.95 -8.39 1.61
CA TYR A 38 -20.96 -9.45 1.66
C TYR A 38 -21.25 -10.44 0.53
N PRO A 39 -20.34 -10.58 -0.45
CA PRO A 39 -20.48 -11.63 -1.45
C PRO A 39 -20.42 -12.99 -0.75
N GLY A 40 -21.42 -13.85 -0.93
CA GLY A 40 -21.46 -15.19 -0.35
C GLY A 40 -20.21 -16.01 -0.70
N GLU A 41 -19.92 -17.02 0.10
CA GLU A 41 -18.95 -18.04 -0.24
C GLU A 41 -19.42 -18.75 -1.53
N GLY A 42 -18.95 -18.37 -2.68
CA GLY A 42 -19.32 -19.08 -3.92
C GLY A 42 -19.14 -18.35 -5.22
N GLU A 43 -19.18 -17.06 -5.26
CA GLU A 43 -18.97 -16.33 -6.51
C GLU A 43 -17.60 -15.65 -6.53
N GLN A 44 -16.56 -16.44 -6.61
CA GLN A 44 -15.35 -15.95 -7.25
C GLN A 44 -15.67 -15.85 -8.75
N PRO A 45 -15.55 -14.68 -9.39
CA PRO A 45 -15.80 -14.57 -10.80
C PRO A 45 -14.95 -15.61 -11.55
N GLU A 46 -15.60 -16.50 -12.30
CA GLU A 46 -14.91 -17.42 -13.20
C GLU A 46 -14.26 -16.58 -14.30
N PHE A 47 -12.98 -16.34 -14.18
CA PHE A 47 -12.20 -15.74 -15.24
C PHE A 47 -11.86 -16.82 -16.26
N SER A 48 -12.41 -16.68 -17.47
CA SER A 48 -12.08 -17.55 -18.58
C SER A 48 -10.59 -17.46 -18.89
N SER A 49 -9.91 -18.58 -18.83
CA SER A 49 -8.47 -18.75 -19.05
C SER A 49 -8.12 -18.82 -20.53
N SER A 50 -8.63 -17.94 -21.37
CA SER A 50 -8.26 -17.92 -22.79
C SER A 50 -7.17 -16.88 -23.08
N GLY A 51 -6.02 -17.05 -22.47
CA GLY A 51 -4.83 -16.25 -22.74
C GLY A 51 -3.64 -16.81 -21.97
N GLU A 52 -2.45 -16.68 -22.52
CA GLU A 52 -1.16 -17.21 -22.00
C GLU A 52 -0.71 -16.62 -20.64
N TRP A 53 -1.59 -15.94 -19.92
CA TRP A 53 -1.33 -15.45 -18.58
C TRP A 53 -1.68 -16.51 -17.56
N SER A 54 -0.75 -16.81 -16.66
CA SER A 54 -1.07 -17.67 -15.52
C SER A 54 -2.21 -17.05 -14.70
N ARG A 55 -2.99 -17.87 -14.00
CA ARG A 55 -4.05 -17.37 -13.08
C ARG A 55 -3.51 -16.31 -12.12
N ASN A 56 -2.28 -16.44 -11.66
CA ASN A 56 -1.60 -15.48 -10.80
C ASN A 56 -1.31 -14.15 -11.52
N ASP A 57 -0.90 -14.16 -12.79
CA ASP A 57 -0.62 -12.94 -13.53
C ASP A 57 -1.88 -12.14 -13.82
N PHE A 58 -2.99 -12.80 -14.08
CA PHE A 58 -4.27 -12.14 -14.34
C PHE A 58 -4.85 -11.51 -13.06
N TYR A 59 -4.84 -12.21 -11.94
CA TYR A 59 -5.29 -11.67 -10.66
C TYR A 59 -4.35 -10.61 -10.12
N ASN A 60 -3.04 -10.76 -10.35
CA ASN A 60 -2.04 -9.87 -9.81
C ASN A 60 -1.74 -8.70 -10.74
N GLY A 61 -1.89 -8.83 -12.07
CA GLY A 61 -1.49 -7.81 -13.02
C GLY A 61 -0.04 -7.33 -12.78
N LEU A 62 0.36 -6.28 -13.46
CA LEU A 62 1.64 -5.61 -13.20
C LEU A 62 1.50 -4.68 -11.99
N LEU A 63 2.14 -5.03 -10.89
CA LEU A 63 2.16 -4.20 -9.69
C LEU A 63 3.32 -3.20 -9.79
N VAL A 64 3.00 -1.93 -9.61
CA VAL A 64 3.95 -0.81 -9.72
C VAL A 64 3.92 -0.02 -8.43
N ALA A 65 5.02 -0.03 -7.71
CA ALA A 65 5.15 0.79 -6.51
C ALA A 65 5.17 2.28 -6.86
N LEU A 66 4.50 3.09 -6.06
CA LEU A 66 4.63 4.54 -6.11
C LEU A 66 5.38 5.00 -4.86
N PRO A 67 6.53 5.64 -5.00
CA PRO A 67 7.27 6.15 -3.85
C PRO A 67 6.37 7.02 -2.97
N SER A 68 6.09 6.56 -1.76
CA SER A 68 5.17 7.22 -0.81
C SER A 68 3.76 7.52 -1.37
N GLY A 69 3.31 6.76 -2.40
CA GLY A 69 2.02 6.98 -3.06
C GLY A 69 1.95 8.28 -3.88
N SER A 70 3.07 8.86 -4.30
CA SER A 70 3.13 10.10 -5.06
C SER A 70 3.54 9.88 -6.52
N LEU A 71 2.92 10.66 -7.42
CA LEU A 71 3.23 10.75 -8.85
C LEU A 71 3.93 12.08 -9.17
N GLU A 72 4.85 12.52 -8.33
CA GLU A 72 5.59 13.75 -8.52
C GLU A 72 6.97 13.47 -9.10
N ASP A 73 7.43 14.34 -10.01
CA ASP A 73 8.81 14.35 -10.43
C ASP A 73 9.67 14.99 -9.32
N THR A 74 10.74 14.30 -8.96
CA THR A 74 11.78 14.81 -8.06
C THR A 74 13.11 14.89 -8.82
N PRO A 75 14.14 15.57 -8.28
CA PRO A 75 15.45 15.59 -8.91
C PRO A 75 16.02 14.19 -9.19
N GLU A 76 15.71 13.24 -8.30
CA GLU A 76 16.20 11.86 -8.38
C GLU A 76 15.32 10.96 -9.25
N TYR A 77 14.00 11.29 -9.36
CA TYR A 77 13.01 10.40 -10.00
C TYR A 77 11.99 11.17 -10.81
N ALA A 78 11.99 10.96 -12.12
CA ALA A 78 11.01 11.52 -13.04
C ALA A 78 9.72 10.65 -13.12
N VAL A 79 9.05 10.46 -11.98
CA VAL A 79 7.92 9.53 -11.84
C VAL A 79 6.73 9.94 -12.72
N ALA A 80 6.28 11.19 -12.60
CA ALA A 80 5.14 11.68 -13.38
C ALA A 80 5.44 11.68 -14.88
N SER A 81 6.66 12.05 -15.27
CA SER A 81 7.10 12.04 -16.66
C SER A 81 7.16 10.64 -17.25
N ALA A 82 7.63 9.65 -16.45
CA ALA A 82 7.59 8.24 -16.85
C ALA A 82 6.15 7.74 -17.04
N TRP A 83 5.26 8.07 -16.09
CA TRP A 83 3.85 7.70 -16.17
C TRP A 83 3.12 8.30 -17.37
N ARG A 84 3.39 9.55 -17.75
CA ARG A 84 2.82 10.12 -18.98
C ARG A 84 3.15 9.29 -20.24
N ARG A 85 4.32 8.64 -20.28
CA ARG A 85 4.70 7.73 -21.37
C ARG A 85 4.00 6.36 -21.27
N VAL A 86 3.60 5.95 -20.09
CA VAL A 86 2.88 4.67 -19.86
C VAL A 86 1.40 4.79 -20.21
N VAL A 87 0.77 5.94 -19.95
CA VAL A 87 -0.68 6.16 -20.14
C VAL A 87 -1.21 5.65 -21.50
N PRO A 88 -0.54 5.87 -22.66
CA PRO A 88 -1.05 5.37 -23.94
C PRO A 88 -1.17 3.85 -24.05
N PHE A 89 -0.50 3.09 -23.18
CA PHE A 89 -0.53 1.63 -23.16
C PHE A 89 -1.56 1.06 -22.17
N LEU A 90 -2.27 1.93 -21.45
CA LEU A 90 -3.28 1.51 -20.47
C LEU A 90 -4.63 1.33 -21.18
N THR A 91 -4.98 0.09 -21.47
CA THR A 91 -6.24 -0.28 -22.11
C THR A 91 -7.31 -0.70 -21.11
N SER A 92 -6.94 -0.85 -19.84
CA SER A 92 -7.82 -1.26 -18.74
C SER A 92 -7.71 -0.29 -17.57
N PRO A 93 -8.73 -0.22 -16.69
CA PRO A 93 -8.69 0.62 -15.50
C PRO A 93 -7.49 0.32 -14.61
N VAL A 94 -6.83 1.36 -14.14
CA VAL A 94 -5.77 1.28 -13.13
C VAL A 94 -6.40 1.14 -11.76
N ARG A 95 -5.93 0.19 -10.95
CA ARG A 95 -6.40 -0.02 -9.59
C ARG A 95 -5.37 0.47 -8.58
N ILE A 96 -5.83 1.17 -7.56
CA ILE A 96 -4.99 1.59 -6.43
C ILE A 96 -5.06 0.49 -5.36
N THR A 97 -3.91 0.05 -4.89
CA THR A 97 -3.81 -0.94 -3.82
C THR A 97 -3.92 -0.28 -2.44
N PRO A 98 -4.21 -1.05 -1.37
CA PRO A 98 -4.22 -0.53 0.00
C PRO A 98 -2.88 0.05 0.49
N ARG A 99 -1.77 -0.23 -0.21
CA ARG A 99 -0.44 0.32 0.08
C ARG A 99 -0.14 1.60 -0.71
N GLY A 100 -1.06 2.04 -1.58
CA GLY A 100 -0.87 3.20 -2.45
C GLY A 100 -0.14 2.89 -3.74
N ASN A 101 0.16 1.63 -4.04
CA ASN A 101 0.73 1.18 -5.31
C ASN A 101 -0.34 1.12 -6.40
N LEU A 102 0.07 1.07 -7.65
CA LEU A 102 -0.82 0.91 -8.79
C LEU A 102 -0.75 -0.52 -9.32
N ARG A 103 -1.92 -1.06 -9.65
CA ARG A 103 -2.05 -2.33 -10.36
C ARG A 103 -2.56 -2.06 -11.75
N LEU A 104 -1.77 -2.50 -12.72
CA LEU A 104 -2.04 -2.36 -14.15
C LEU A 104 -2.43 -3.72 -14.70
N HIS A 105 -3.31 -3.73 -15.70
CA HIS A 105 -3.66 -4.92 -16.45
C HIS A 105 -3.33 -4.65 -17.93
N PRO A 106 -2.06 -4.84 -18.34
CA PRO A 106 -1.66 -4.67 -19.72
C PRO A 106 -2.36 -5.72 -20.61
N ALA A 107 -2.55 -5.38 -21.88
CA ALA A 107 -3.26 -6.24 -22.82
C ALA A 107 -2.56 -7.59 -23.03
N ASP A 108 -1.24 -7.58 -23.01
CA ASP A 108 -0.39 -8.76 -23.19
C ASP A 108 0.98 -8.58 -22.52
N ARG A 109 1.81 -9.62 -22.60
CA ARG A 109 3.16 -9.65 -22.02
C ARG A 109 4.10 -8.62 -22.67
N CYS A 110 3.96 -8.38 -23.96
CA CYS A 110 4.81 -7.43 -24.68
C CYS A 110 4.55 -6.01 -24.17
N VAL A 111 3.29 -5.64 -24.00
CA VAL A 111 2.88 -4.36 -23.39
C VAL A 111 3.38 -4.26 -21.95
N ALA A 112 3.28 -5.34 -21.17
CA ALA A 112 3.80 -5.36 -19.79
C ALA A 112 5.30 -5.08 -19.74
N GLU A 113 6.10 -5.74 -20.57
CA GLU A 113 7.55 -5.51 -20.66
C GLU A 113 7.87 -4.09 -21.12
N ARG A 114 7.10 -3.56 -22.07
CA ARG A 114 7.27 -2.17 -22.53
C ARG A 114 6.98 -1.17 -21.39
N ILE A 115 5.95 -1.38 -20.61
CA ILE A 115 5.64 -0.56 -19.41
C ILE A 115 6.81 -0.63 -18.42
N LYS A 116 7.34 -1.83 -18.13
CA LYS A 116 8.49 -2.00 -17.25
C LYS A 116 9.71 -1.22 -17.76
N VAL A 117 9.99 -1.28 -19.06
CA VAL A 117 11.08 -0.53 -19.68
C VAL A 117 10.89 0.98 -19.56
N LEU A 118 9.66 1.49 -19.76
CA LEU A 118 9.36 2.92 -19.62
C LEU A 118 9.49 3.41 -18.18
N LEU A 119 9.24 2.54 -17.22
CA LEU A 119 9.39 2.80 -15.78
C LEU A 119 10.79 2.40 -15.25
N ARG A 120 11.69 1.91 -16.10
CA ARG A 120 13.07 1.57 -15.75
C ARG A 120 13.81 2.78 -15.22
N GLY A 121 14.54 2.62 -14.12
CA GLY A 121 15.25 3.71 -13.43
C GLY A 121 14.45 4.31 -12.28
N SER A 122 13.18 3.98 -12.17
CA SER A 122 12.41 4.20 -10.97
C SER A 122 12.37 2.88 -10.19
N ARG A 123 12.63 2.88 -8.91
CA ARG A 123 12.59 1.71 -8.01
C ARG A 123 11.14 1.18 -7.83
N HIS A 124 10.40 1.08 -8.94
CA HIS A 124 8.96 0.77 -8.94
C HIS A 124 8.66 -0.72 -8.78
N PHE A 125 9.66 -1.58 -8.90
CA PHE A 125 9.45 -3.03 -8.95
C PHE A 125 10.21 -3.81 -7.88
N SER A 126 11.00 -3.15 -7.05
CA SER A 126 11.68 -3.86 -5.96
C SER A 126 10.67 -4.41 -4.96
N PRO A 127 10.89 -5.60 -4.39
CA PRO A 127 10.04 -6.16 -3.35
C PRO A 127 9.87 -5.21 -2.16
N LEU A 128 10.94 -4.56 -1.72
CA LEU A 128 10.90 -3.53 -0.68
C LEU A 128 9.94 -2.39 -1.03
N SER A 129 10.07 -1.79 -2.22
CA SER A 129 9.21 -0.67 -2.64
C SER A 129 7.74 -1.07 -2.78
N ILE A 130 7.46 -2.30 -3.21
CA ILE A 130 6.10 -2.85 -3.31
C ILE A 130 5.48 -3.07 -1.92
N GLU A 131 6.25 -3.60 -0.97
CA GLU A 131 5.77 -3.94 0.37
C GLU A 131 5.78 -2.75 1.33
N SER A 132 6.60 -1.74 1.06
CA SER A 132 6.71 -0.52 1.87
C SER A 132 5.52 0.41 1.69
N CYS A 133 5.21 1.17 2.72
CA CYS A 133 4.32 2.31 2.58
C CYS A 133 4.49 3.33 3.71
N SER A 134 4.12 4.56 3.41
CA SER A 134 4.00 5.62 4.40
C SER A 134 2.59 6.18 4.46
N CYS A 135 2.24 6.84 5.54
CA CYS A 135 1.11 7.74 5.53
C CYS A 135 1.54 9.10 4.93
N ARG A 136 0.58 9.98 4.66
CA ARG A 136 0.88 11.27 4.04
C ARG A 136 1.85 12.14 4.87
N GLY A 137 1.77 12.12 6.21
CA GLY A 137 2.63 12.93 7.06
C GLY A 137 2.46 14.43 6.89
N LEU A 138 3.41 15.21 7.45
CA LEU A 138 3.52 16.65 7.20
C LEU A 138 4.05 16.90 5.78
N PRO A 139 3.69 18.06 5.16
CA PRO A 139 2.70 19.05 5.60
C PRO A 139 1.26 18.65 5.25
N GLY A 140 1.03 17.53 4.60
CA GLY A 140 -0.25 17.16 4.00
C GLY A 140 -1.32 16.65 4.97
N CYS A 141 -0.97 16.34 6.21
CA CYS A 141 -1.88 15.84 7.24
C CYS A 141 -1.81 16.71 8.51
N ARG A 142 -2.90 17.38 8.85
CA ARG A 142 -2.99 18.25 10.04
C ARG A 142 -2.79 17.53 11.38
N ARG A 143 -2.90 16.18 11.41
CA ARG A 143 -2.70 15.36 12.61
C ARG A 143 -1.30 14.77 12.69
N ALA A 144 -0.52 14.91 11.63
CA ALA A 144 0.85 14.40 11.61
C ALA A 144 1.74 15.26 12.52
N ARG A 145 2.75 14.61 13.06
CA ARG A 145 3.81 15.21 13.87
C ARG A 145 5.14 15.21 13.14
N ALA A 146 5.23 14.39 12.07
CA ALA A 146 6.46 14.21 11.31
C ALA A 146 6.16 14.02 9.81
N ALA A 147 7.16 14.26 8.96
CA ALA A 147 7.09 14.24 7.51
C ALA A 147 7.31 12.80 6.96
N SER A 148 6.41 11.88 7.27
CA SER A 148 6.58 10.44 6.99
C SER A 148 6.76 10.09 5.52
N SER A 149 6.11 10.79 4.58
CA SER A 149 6.26 10.49 3.15
C SER A 149 7.62 10.90 2.59
N LEU A 150 8.20 12.00 3.07
CA LEU A 150 9.54 12.44 2.66
C LEU A 150 10.60 11.49 3.19
N VAL A 151 10.57 11.22 4.50
CA VAL A 151 11.50 10.31 5.16
C VAL A 151 11.40 8.88 4.59
N HIS A 152 10.20 8.43 4.23
CA HIS A 152 10.03 7.13 3.59
C HIS A 152 10.78 7.04 2.25
N ARG A 153 10.72 8.07 1.40
CA ARG A 153 11.41 8.08 0.11
C ARG A 153 12.93 7.99 0.28
N GLU A 154 13.47 8.76 1.20
CA GLU A 154 14.90 8.76 1.51
C GLU A 154 15.36 7.40 2.05
N LEU A 155 14.68 6.92 3.10
CA LEU A 155 15.06 5.67 3.76
C LEU A 155 14.80 4.44 2.89
N ASN A 156 13.77 4.44 2.05
CA ASN A 156 13.51 3.31 1.16
C ASN A 156 14.68 3.11 0.18
N GLY A 157 15.23 4.21 -0.35
CA GLY A 157 16.42 4.15 -1.19
C GLY A 157 17.65 3.60 -0.48
N TRP A 158 17.91 4.08 0.71
CA TRP A 158 19.03 3.62 1.53
C TRP A 158 18.86 2.14 1.95
N LEU A 159 17.65 1.72 2.29
CA LEU A 159 17.37 0.31 2.60
C LEU A 159 17.58 -0.61 1.40
N GLU A 160 17.23 -0.17 0.18
CA GLU A 160 17.52 -0.94 -1.03
C GLU A 160 19.02 -1.15 -1.22
N GLU A 161 19.83 -0.12 -0.96
CA GLU A 161 21.29 -0.24 -1.04
C GLU A 161 21.83 -1.25 -0.01
N ILE A 162 21.33 -1.19 1.22
CA ILE A 162 21.70 -2.16 2.26
C ILE A 162 21.29 -3.59 1.86
N LEU A 163 20.04 -3.79 1.41
CA LEU A 163 19.59 -5.12 1.00
C LEU A 163 20.45 -5.66 -0.14
N HIS A 164 20.86 -4.81 -1.08
CA HIS A 164 21.76 -5.18 -2.16
C HIS A 164 23.15 -5.62 -1.63
N GLU A 165 23.73 -4.88 -0.70
CA GLU A 165 25.02 -5.24 -0.08
C GLU A 165 24.99 -6.62 0.60
N PHE A 166 23.83 -7.01 1.14
CA PHE A 166 23.65 -8.31 1.79
C PHE A 166 23.08 -9.41 0.87
N GLY A 167 22.89 -9.12 -0.41
CA GLY A 167 22.31 -10.07 -1.40
C GLY A 167 20.85 -10.42 -1.12
N LEU A 168 20.09 -9.50 -0.54
CA LEU A 168 18.68 -9.63 -0.14
C LEU A 168 17.74 -8.82 -1.05
N ASP A 169 18.12 -8.55 -2.30
CA ASP A 169 17.35 -7.73 -3.24
C ASP A 169 15.94 -8.26 -3.48
N ASP A 170 15.78 -9.57 -3.46
CA ASP A 170 14.52 -10.26 -3.74
C ASP A 170 13.67 -10.51 -2.47
N GLU A 171 14.16 -10.13 -1.30
CA GLU A 171 13.43 -10.34 -0.04
C GLU A 171 12.34 -9.28 0.17
N PRO A 172 11.09 -9.69 0.44
CA PRO A 172 9.95 -8.79 0.58
C PRO A 172 9.89 -8.12 1.96
N VAL A 173 10.89 -7.33 2.30
CA VAL A 173 10.94 -6.62 3.59
C VAL A 173 9.78 -5.61 3.68
N VAL A 174 8.99 -5.70 4.72
CA VAL A 174 7.87 -4.80 4.99
C VAL A 174 8.34 -3.62 5.83
N PHE A 175 8.48 -2.46 5.20
CA PHE A 175 8.86 -1.20 5.85
C PHE A 175 7.70 -0.21 5.87
N ARG A 176 7.41 0.41 7.03
CA ARG A 176 6.27 1.33 7.17
C ARG A 176 6.57 2.52 8.06
N ILE A 177 6.15 3.71 7.59
CA ILE A 177 6.28 4.95 8.37
C ILE A 177 4.94 5.62 8.58
N SER A 178 4.60 5.91 9.83
CA SER A 178 3.47 6.76 10.21
C SER A 178 3.96 8.08 10.77
N GLY A 179 3.40 9.19 10.31
CA GLY A 179 3.74 10.54 10.79
C GLY A 179 3.20 10.88 12.18
N CYS A 180 2.46 9.98 12.83
CA CYS A 180 1.97 10.14 14.20
C CYS A 180 1.45 8.79 14.75
N PRO A 181 1.15 8.69 16.07
CA PRO A 181 0.65 7.47 16.72
C PRO A 181 -0.70 6.94 16.20
N ASN A 182 -1.40 7.65 15.31
CA ASN A 182 -2.61 7.11 14.67
C ASN A 182 -2.35 5.86 13.82
N GLY A 183 -1.10 5.60 13.40
CA GLY A 183 -0.70 4.35 12.77
C GLY A 183 -1.36 4.10 11.39
N CYS A 184 -1.60 5.14 10.58
CA CYS A 184 -2.32 5.02 9.31
C CYS A 184 -1.63 4.09 8.30
N SER A 185 -0.30 3.97 8.33
CA SER A 185 0.47 3.00 7.54
C SER A 185 0.48 1.59 8.14
N ARG A 186 -0.21 1.36 9.25
CA ARG A 186 -0.25 0.07 9.95
C ARG A 186 1.14 -0.42 10.38
N PRO A 187 1.88 0.36 11.20
CA PRO A 187 3.27 0.04 11.56
C PRO A 187 3.42 -1.28 12.34
N LEU A 188 2.37 -1.74 13.05
CA LEU A 188 2.39 -3.00 13.80
C LEU A 188 2.54 -4.26 12.92
N PHE A 189 2.22 -4.13 11.62
CA PHE A 189 2.29 -5.22 10.66
C PHE A 189 3.58 -5.19 9.83
N ALA A 190 4.57 -4.42 10.24
CA ALA A 190 5.82 -4.23 9.52
C ALA A 190 6.99 -4.86 10.27
N GLU A 191 7.91 -5.45 9.53
CA GLU A 191 9.18 -5.94 10.06
C GLU A 191 10.05 -4.79 10.55
N LEU A 192 10.00 -3.67 9.83
CA LEU A 192 10.60 -2.41 10.24
C LEU A 192 9.55 -1.29 10.18
N ALA A 193 9.39 -0.56 11.27
CA ALA A 193 8.43 0.53 11.31
C ALA A 193 8.95 1.76 12.03
N MET A 194 8.44 2.91 11.61
CA MET A 194 8.71 4.19 12.26
C MET A 194 7.41 4.94 12.56
N VAL A 195 7.33 5.56 13.73
CA VAL A 195 6.16 6.35 14.15
C VAL A 195 6.62 7.73 14.64
N GLY A 196 6.17 8.78 13.96
CA GLY A 196 6.54 10.15 14.27
C GLY A 196 6.07 10.61 15.66
N ARG A 197 6.99 11.12 16.44
CA ARG A 197 6.77 11.77 17.75
C ARG A 197 6.70 13.28 17.62
N SER A 198 7.63 13.86 16.90
CA SER A 198 7.72 15.27 16.57
C SER A 198 8.43 15.42 15.22
N GLU A 199 8.60 16.64 14.74
CA GLU A 199 9.35 16.89 13.51
C GLU A 199 10.77 16.32 13.61
N GLY A 200 11.15 15.50 12.62
CA GLY A 200 12.46 14.83 12.59
C GLY A 200 12.67 13.71 13.62
N VAL A 201 11.72 13.45 14.53
CA VAL A 201 11.87 12.44 15.60
C VAL A 201 10.87 11.31 15.44
N TYR A 202 11.38 10.08 15.43
CA TYR A 202 10.59 8.87 15.25
C TYR A 202 10.91 7.81 16.29
N ASP A 203 9.90 7.09 16.75
CA ASP A 203 10.11 5.79 17.39
C ASP A 203 10.34 4.75 16.31
N VAL A 204 11.33 3.89 16.49
CA VAL A 204 11.65 2.79 15.57
C VAL A 204 11.20 1.47 16.21
N PHE A 205 10.58 0.62 15.43
CA PHE A 205 10.11 -0.70 15.82
C PHE A 205 10.60 -1.74 14.83
N ALA A 206 11.00 -2.91 15.33
CA ALA A 206 11.41 -4.05 14.54
C ALA A 206 10.68 -5.31 14.98
N GLY A 207 10.49 -6.28 14.06
CA GLY A 207 9.91 -7.58 14.38
C GLY A 207 8.39 -7.62 14.46
N GLY A 208 7.67 -6.66 13.88
CA GLY A 208 6.21 -6.71 13.73
C GLY A 208 5.78 -7.89 12.86
N ARG A 209 4.58 -8.41 13.10
CA ARG A 209 4.02 -9.58 12.39
C ARG A 209 2.64 -9.25 11.82
N ALA A 210 2.18 -10.09 10.88
CA ALA A 210 0.86 -9.96 10.28
C ALA A 210 -0.28 -9.93 11.32
N GLN A 211 -0.09 -10.55 12.47
CA GLN A 211 -1.01 -10.53 13.61
C GLN A 211 -0.97 -9.22 14.41
N GLY A 212 -0.03 -8.33 14.13
CA GLY A 212 0.14 -7.06 14.82
C GLY A 212 0.86 -7.15 16.17
N ASP A 213 1.50 -8.27 16.46
CA ASP A 213 2.35 -8.46 17.64
C ASP A 213 3.70 -7.77 17.43
N ARG A 214 4.31 -7.31 18.53
CA ARG A 214 5.62 -6.64 18.57
C ARG A 214 6.60 -7.44 19.39
#